data_9f07fd1c0fdf34f9246d43ce95d9aca2
#
_entry.id   9f07fd1c0fdf34f9246d43ce95d9aca2
#
_cell.length_a   1.000
_cell.length_b   1.000
_cell.length_c   1.000
_cell.angle_alpha   90.00
_cell.angle_beta   90.00
_cell.angle_gamma   90.00
#
_symmetry.space_group_name_H-M   'P 1'
#
loop_
_entity.id
_entity.type
_entity.pdbx_description
1 polymer ?
#
loop_
_entity_poly.entity_id
_entity_poly.type
_entity_poly.pdbx_seq_one_letter_code
_entity_poly.pdbx_strand_id
1 'polypeptide(L)'
;MRGAMLFAAGLVAGLAVQVVMAQNANSGVVMMNHVGINVPNIAEAVTYYTQKMGYREAFRVNDDKGQPRLVYMQISKNTFLELNPANAQRPAGFTHYGLHVENAAEAVARFRKSGVTVSDTNPSDTKAILANITDPYMGRIELAELTPESMHSKAIQSWK
;
A
#
# COMPACT_ATOMS: atom_id res chain seq x y z
N MET A 1 -7.47 -39.07 -35.84
CA MET A 1 -6.34 -38.67 -34.96
C MET A 1 -5.88 -37.22 -35.19
N ARG A 2 -5.84 -36.68 -36.41
CA ARG A 2 -5.38 -35.27 -36.67
C ARG A 2 -6.29 -34.20 -35.99
N GLY A 3 -7.61 -34.38 -35.97
CA GLY A 3 -8.53 -33.39 -35.35
C GLY A 3 -8.42 -33.31 -33.82
N ALA A 4 -8.18 -34.44 -33.15
CA ALA A 4 -7.98 -34.45 -31.70
C ALA A 4 -6.68 -33.75 -31.27
N MET A 5 -5.60 -33.87 -32.06
CA MET A 5 -4.35 -33.17 -31.80
C MET A 5 -4.47 -31.66 -31.97
N LEU A 6 -5.23 -31.17 -32.98
CA LEU A 6 -5.45 -29.76 -33.21
C LEU A 6 -6.31 -29.12 -32.07
N PHE A 7 -7.30 -29.87 -31.58
CA PHE A 7 -8.13 -29.43 -30.46
C PHE A 7 -7.34 -29.36 -29.16
N ALA A 8 -6.50 -30.36 -28.89
CA ALA A 8 -5.63 -30.35 -27.70
C ALA A 8 -4.59 -29.21 -27.73
N ALA A 9 -3.99 -28.94 -28.90
CA ALA A 9 -3.05 -27.84 -29.09
C ALA A 9 -3.73 -26.47 -28.90
N GLY A 10 -4.95 -26.31 -29.41
CA GLY A 10 -5.74 -25.08 -29.19
C GLY A 10 -6.14 -24.86 -27.75
N LEU A 11 -6.48 -25.92 -27.01
CA LEU A 11 -6.81 -25.83 -25.58
C LEU A 11 -5.61 -25.43 -24.73
N VAL A 12 -4.42 -26.00 -24.99
CA VAL A 12 -3.18 -25.68 -24.29
C VAL A 12 -2.75 -24.23 -24.57
N ALA A 13 -2.84 -23.79 -25.83
CA ALA A 13 -2.53 -22.42 -26.19
C ALA A 13 -3.50 -21.41 -25.54
N GLY A 14 -4.80 -21.73 -25.51
CA GLY A 14 -5.83 -20.91 -24.89
C GLY A 14 -5.63 -20.77 -23.37
N LEU A 15 -5.29 -21.86 -22.67
CA LEU A 15 -4.98 -21.85 -21.25
C LEU A 15 -3.69 -21.09 -20.95
N ALA A 16 -2.65 -21.22 -21.77
CA ALA A 16 -1.41 -20.49 -21.61
C ALA A 16 -1.61 -18.96 -21.75
N VAL A 17 -2.43 -18.53 -22.72
CA VAL A 17 -2.79 -17.11 -22.88
C VAL A 17 -3.56 -16.57 -21.67
N GLN A 18 -4.51 -17.34 -21.12
CA GLN A 18 -5.26 -16.92 -19.93
C GLN A 18 -4.37 -16.83 -18.69
N VAL A 19 -3.43 -17.75 -18.49
CA VAL A 19 -2.48 -17.71 -17.37
C VAL A 19 -1.56 -16.48 -17.48
N VAL A 20 -1.05 -16.16 -18.66
CA VAL A 20 -0.21 -14.96 -18.88
C VAL A 20 -1.03 -13.69 -18.64
N MET A 21 -2.29 -13.63 -19.08
CA MET A 21 -3.17 -12.47 -18.83
C MET A 21 -3.51 -12.32 -17.36
N ALA A 22 -3.73 -13.40 -16.63
CA ALA A 22 -3.99 -13.37 -15.19
C ALA A 22 -2.75 -12.93 -14.38
N GLN A 23 -1.56 -13.37 -14.75
CA GLN A 23 -0.31 -12.94 -14.13
C GLN A 23 0.00 -11.46 -14.37
N ASN A 24 -0.37 -10.92 -15.54
CA ASN A 24 -0.19 -9.50 -15.85
C ASN A 24 -1.30 -8.59 -15.28
N ALA A 25 -2.41 -9.15 -14.76
CA ALA A 25 -3.51 -8.36 -14.21
C ALA A 25 -3.10 -7.51 -12.99
N ASN A 26 -2.10 -7.99 -12.21
CA ASN A 26 -1.53 -7.29 -11.05
C ASN A 26 -0.15 -6.67 -11.31
N SER A 27 0.28 -6.56 -12.56
CA SER A 27 1.58 -5.98 -12.88
C SER A 27 1.65 -4.53 -12.35
N GLY A 28 2.71 -4.22 -11.58
CA GLY A 28 2.93 -2.93 -10.96
C GLY A 28 2.53 -2.83 -9.49
N VAL A 29 1.80 -3.80 -8.92
CA VAL A 29 1.69 -3.95 -7.47
C VAL A 29 2.86 -4.80 -6.97
N VAL A 30 3.72 -4.21 -6.16
CA VAL A 30 4.92 -4.87 -5.62
C VAL A 30 4.55 -5.71 -4.41
N MET A 31 3.84 -5.11 -3.43
CA MET A 31 3.49 -5.76 -2.18
C MET A 31 2.48 -4.93 -1.36
N MET A 32 1.89 -5.55 -0.32
CA MET A 32 1.26 -4.79 0.75
C MET A 32 2.37 -4.12 1.56
N ASN A 33 2.35 -2.80 1.66
CA ASN A 33 3.39 -2.01 2.31
C ASN A 33 3.06 -1.67 3.76
N HIS A 34 1.82 -1.26 4.04
CA HIS A 34 1.41 -0.84 5.38
C HIS A 34 -0.05 -1.10 5.68
N VAL A 35 -0.36 -1.04 6.97
CA VAL A 35 -1.73 -0.94 7.51
C VAL A 35 -1.83 0.39 8.26
N GLY A 36 -2.87 1.16 7.99
CA GLY A 36 -3.18 2.40 8.68
C GLY A 36 -4.20 2.19 9.79
N ILE A 37 -3.91 2.74 10.96
CA ILE A 37 -4.84 2.78 12.09
C ILE A 37 -4.90 4.17 12.72
N ASN A 38 -6.05 4.53 13.26
CA ASN A 38 -6.19 5.68 14.15
C ASN A 38 -6.04 5.22 15.60
N VAL A 39 -5.28 5.96 16.38
CA VAL A 39 -5.04 5.68 17.82
C VAL A 39 -5.45 6.87 18.69
N PRO A 40 -6.01 6.65 19.89
CA PRO A 40 -6.40 7.75 20.78
C PRO A 40 -5.22 8.63 21.22
N ASN A 41 -4.03 8.03 21.38
CA ASN A 41 -2.80 8.71 21.79
C ASN A 41 -1.62 8.14 21.03
N ILE A 42 -1.02 8.94 20.15
CA ILE A 42 0.13 8.51 19.33
C ILE A 42 1.34 8.17 20.21
N ALA A 43 1.65 8.96 21.25
CA ALA A 43 2.83 8.74 22.09
C ALA A 43 2.75 7.40 22.84
N GLU A 44 1.57 7.08 23.39
CA GLU A 44 1.33 5.80 24.04
C GLU A 44 1.41 4.63 23.05
N ALA A 45 0.83 4.80 21.87
CA ALA A 45 0.89 3.78 20.81
C ALA A 45 2.34 3.52 20.35
N VAL A 46 3.14 4.57 20.11
CA VAL A 46 4.57 4.43 19.79
C VAL A 46 5.31 3.68 20.90
N THR A 47 5.06 4.04 22.15
CA THR A 47 5.66 3.35 23.33
C THR A 47 5.27 1.87 23.36
N TYR A 48 4.00 1.57 23.14
CA TYR A 48 3.52 0.19 23.08
C TYR A 48 4.19 -0.62 21.97
N TYR A 49 4.18 -0.10 20.73
CA TYR A 49 4.73 -0.81 19.58
C TYR A 49 6.26 -0.95 19.65
N THR A 50 6.97 0.02 20.21
CA THR A 50 8.43 -0.10 20.42
C THR A 50 8.79 -1.05 21.55
N GLN A 51 8.21 -0.84 22.73
CA GLN A 51 8.65 -1.56 23.93
C GLN A 51 8.03 -2.96 24.08
N LYS A 52 6.80 -3.17 23.58
CA LYS A 52 6.08 -4.44 23.73
C LYS A 52 6.13 -5.31 22.49
N MET A 53 6.05 -4.68 21.31
CA MET A 53 6.01 -5.39 20.04
C MET A 53 7.38 -5.45 19.33
N GLY A 54 8.37 -4.66 19.81
CA GLY A 54 9.70 -4.63 19.23
C GLY A 54 9.77 -3.96 17.86
N TYR A 55 8.74 -3.15 17.48
CA TYR A 55 8.77 -2.42 16.21
C TYR A 55 9.69 -1.21 16.32
N ARG A 56 10.30 -0.82 15.21
CA ARG A 56 11.11 0.38 15.12
C ARG A 56 10.25 1.57 14.67
N GLU A 57 10.34 2.71 15.33
CA GLU A 57 9.85 3.94 14.73
C GLU A 57 10.71 4.27 13.50
N ALA A 58 10.09 4.25 12.32
CA ALA A 58 10.79 4.49 11.07
C ALA A 58 10.93 5.99 10.79
N PHE A 59 9.81 6.71 10.90
CA PHE A 59 9.75 8.15 10.70
C PHE A 59 8.42 8.71 11.20
N ARG A 60 8.36 10.04 11.34
CA ARG A 60 7.15 10.76 11.68
C ARG A 60 7.02 12.05 10.86
N VAL A 61 5.78 12.51 10.73
CA VAL A 61 5.45 13.83 10.22
C VAL A 61 4.75 14.59 11.34
N ASN A 62 5.24 15.77 11.66
CA ASN A 62 4.67 16.63 12.68
C ASN A 62 3.77 17.71 12.05
N ASP A 63 2.85 18.25 12.84
CA ASP A 63 2.08 19.43 12.52
C ASP A 63 2.94 20.72 12.74
N ASP A 64 2.32 21.87 12.47
CA ASP A 64 2.97 23.18 12.63
C ASP A 64 3.34 23.52 14.09
N LYS A 65 2.78 22.78 15.06
CA LYS A 65 3.07 22.90 16.50
C LYS A 65 4.12 21.89 16.96
N GLY A 66 4.69 21.11 16.05
CA GLY A 66 5.67 20.08 16.35
C GLY A 66 5.06 18.80 16.92
N GLN A 67 3.72 18.63 16.93
CA GLN A 67 3.08 17.43 17.42
C GLN A 67 2.99 16.37 16.33
N PRO A 68 3.18 15.07 16.65
CA PRO A 68 3.09 14.01 15.68
C PRO A 68 1.65 13.90 15.13
N ARG A 69 1.48 14.12 13.83
CA ARG A 69 0.21 13.90 13.12
C ARG A 69 0.20 12.59 12.32
N LEU A 70 1.37 11.96 12.18
CA LEU A 70 1.56 10.71 11.47
C LEU A 70 2.86 10.07 11.96
N VAL A 71 2.82 8.79 12.36
CA VAL A 71 4.02 8.01 12.69
C VAL A 71 3.96 6.67 12.01
N TYR A 72 5.06 6.28 11.36
CA TYR A 72 5.24 4.96 10.79
C TYR A 72 6.12 4.10 11.67
N MET A 73 5.58 3.00 12.15
CA MET A 73 6.30 1.94 12.85
C MET A 73 6.72 0.89 11.84
N GLN A 74 8.00 0.51 11.79
CA GLN A 74 8.51 -0.51 10.89
C GLN A 74 8.49 -1.88 11.54
N ILE A 75 7.70 -2.80 10.99
CA ILE A 75 7.49 -4.16 11.47
C ILE A 75 8.57 -5.10 10.93
N SER A 76 8.89 -4.93 9.65
CA SER A 76 9.93 -5.63 8.92
C SER A 76 10.53 -4.69 7.88
N LYS A 77 11.55 -5.12 7.14
CA LYS A 77 12.23 -4.28 6.15
C LYS A 77 11.28 -3.47 5.26
N ASN A 78 10.20 -4.08 4.77
CA ASN A 78 9.30 -3.49 3.78
C ASN A 78 7.86 -3.30 4.28
N THR A 79 7.57 -3.59 5.56
CA THR A 79 6.21 -3.57 6.10
C THR A 79 6.10 -2.62 7.28
N PHE A 80 5.06 -1.80 7.27
CA PHE A 80 4.87 -0.74 8.24
C PHE A 80 3.47 -0.77 8.87
N LEU A 81 3.36 -0.15 10.02
CA LEU A 81 2.11 0.24 10.65
C LEU A 81 2.07 1.77 10.72
N GLU A 82 1.05 2.36 10.10
CA GLU A 82 0.81 3.79 10.11
C GLU A 82 -0.10 4.16 11.28
N LEU A 83 0.35 5.07 12.14
CA LEU A 83 -0.39 5.59 13.28
C LEU A 83 -0.84 7.02 13.00
N ASN A 84 -2.15 7.26 13.07
CA ASN A 84 -2.77 8.57 12.97
C ASN A 84 -3.50 8.90 14.28
N PRO A 85 -3.66 10.19 14.65
CA PRO A 85 -4.49 10.55 15.79
C PRO A 85 -5.97 10.32 15.49
N ALA A 86 -6.65 9.63 16.40
CA ALA A 86 -8.10 9.52 16.38
C ALA A 86 -8.76 10.84 16.78
N ASN A 87 -9.95 11.09 16.27
CA ASN A 87 -10.83 12.19 16.68
C ASN A 87 -12.30 11.81 16.42
N ALA A 88 -13.24 12.72 16.64
CA ALA A 88 -14.67 12.45 16.47
C ALA A 88 -15.05 12.05 15.03
N GLN A 89 -14.36 12.60 14.01
CA GLN A 89 -14.59 12.29 12.58
C GLN A 89 -13.76 11.09 12.10
N ARG A 90 -12.73 10.73 12.83
CA ARG A 90 -11.82 9.61 12.54
C ARG A 90 -11.63 8.79 13.81
N PRO A 91 -12.58 7.90 14.16
CA PRO A 91 -12.51 7.10 15.37
C PRO A 91 -11.31 6.17 15.37
N ALA A 92 -10.92 5.70 16.55
CA ALA A 92 -9.85 4.72 16.71
C ALA A 92 -10.20 3.39 15.99
N GLY A 93 -9.19 2.77 15.40
CA GLY A 93 -9.30 1.49 14.71
C GLY A 93 -8.65 1.48 13.33
N PHE A 94 -8.93 0.44 12.55
CA PHE A 94 -8.45 0.26 11.19
C PHE A 94 -8.96 1.37 10.27
N THR A 95 -8.10 1.86 9.38
CA THR A 95 -8.47 2.89 8.38
C THR A 95 -8.28 2.43 6.95
N HIS A 96 -7.17 1.77 6.65
CA HIS A 96 -6.82 1.32 5.30
C HIS A 96 -5.63 0.37 5.33
N TYR A 97 -5.38 -0.24 4.19
CA TYR A 97 -4.06 -0.79 3.90
C TYR A 97 -3.47 -0.13 2.66
N GLY A 98 -2.15 -0.12 2.59
CA GLY A 98 -1.39 0.47 1.49
C GLY A 98 -0.69 -0.60 0.65
N LEU A 99 -0.76 -0.41 -0.66
CA LEU A 99 -0.05 -1.20 -1.66
C LEU A 99 1.11 -0.38 -2.22
N HIS A 100 2.32 -0.91 -2.11
CA HIS A 100 3.45 -0.39 -2.87
C HIS A 100 3.24 -0.72 -4.35
N VAL A 101 3.32 0.28 -5.21
CA VAL A 101 3.25 0.17 -6.67
C VAL A 101 4.53 0.71 -7.31
N GLU A 102 4.92 0.15 -8.45
CA GLU A 102 6.12 0.59 -9.17
C GLU A 102 5.97 2.01 -9.72
N ASN A 103 4.78 2.33 -10.26
CA ASN A 103 4.42 3.64 -10.78
C ASN A 103 2.95 3.94 -10.47
N ALA A 104 2.70 5.03 -9.73
CA ALA A 104 1.34 5.36 -9.27
C ALA A 104 0.41 5.75 -10.42
N ALA A 105 0.89 6.50 -11.41
CA ALA A 105 0.08 6.94 -12.54
C ALA A 105 -0.35 5.75 -13.42
N GLU A 106 0.56 4.81 -13.68
CA GLU A 106 0.25 3.59 -14.43
C GLU A 106 -0.72 2.68 -13.66
N ALA A 107 -0.52 2.55 -12.34
CA ALA A 107 -1.42 1.79 -11.49
C ALA A 107 -2.84 2.38 -11.52
N VAL A 108 -2.98 3.71 -11.37
CA VAL A 108 -4.25 4.43 -11.48
C VAL A 108 -4.92 4.17 -12.84
N ALA A 109 -4.18 4.31 -13.94
CA ALA A 109 -4.72 4.08 -15.28
C ALA A 109 -5.24 2.64 -15.45
N ARG A 110 -4.49 1.65 -14.93
CA ARG A 110 -4.87 0.24 -14.98
C ARG A 110 -6.12 -0.05 -14.16
N PHE A 111 -6.19 0.43 -12.91
CA PHE A 111 -7.35 0.23 -12.05
C PHE A 111 -8.60 0.88 -12.64
N ARG A 112 -8.50 2.10 -13.20
CA ARG A 112 -9.61 2.76 -13.90
C ARG A 112 -10.09 1.97 -15.11
N LYS A 113 -9.16 1.41 -15.91
CA LYS A 113 -9.49 0.56 -17.05
C LYS A 113 -10.27 -0.70 -16.63
N SER A 114 -10.03 -1.21 -15.42
CA SER A 114 -10.75 -2.34 -14.83
C SER A 114 -12.06 -1.94 -14.14
N GLY A 115 -12.50 -0.67 -14.23
CA GLY A 115 -13.73 -0.19 -13.63
C GLY A 115 -13.62 0.14 -12.13
N VAL A 116 -12.41 0.20 -11.57
CA VAL A 116 -12.19 0.53 -10.16
C VAL A 116 -12.24 2.05 -9.98
N THR A 117 -12.95 2.52 -8.96
CA THR A 117 -12.94 3.94 -8.56
C THR A 117 -11.63 4.25 -7.85
N VAL A 118 -10.81 5.13 -8.46
CA VAL A 118 -9.51 5.54 -7.93
C VAL A 118 -9.26 7.02 -8.17
N SER A 119 -8.69 7.70 -7.16
CA SER A 119 -8.35 9.12 -7.23
C SER A 119 -7.23 9.41 -8.24
N ASP A 120 -6.96 10.68 -8.51
CA ASP A 120 -5.72 11.09 -9.14
C ASP A 120 -4.54 10.90 -8.17
N THR A 121 -3.33 10.88 -8.74
CA THR A 121 -2.10 10.81 -7.96
C THR A 121 -1.76 12.16 -7.34
N ASN A 122 -1.27 12.15 -6.10
CA ASN A 122 -0.82 13.33 -5.39
C ASN A 122 0.48 13.04 -4.63
N PRO A 123 1.44 13.99 -4.61
CA PRO A 123 2.58 13.88 -3.72
C PRO A 123 2.14 13.98 -2.26
N SER A 124 2.79 13.23 -1.38
CA SER A 124 2.51 13.23 0.06
C SER A 124 3.63 13.92 0.87
N ASP A 125 3.33 14.21 2.13
CA ASP A 125 4.34 14.74 3.06
C ASP A 125 5.48 13.74 3.33
N THR A 126 5.23 12.45 3.16
CA THR A 126 6.26 11.40 3.23
C THR A 126 7.12 11.30 1.97
N LYS A 127 6.88 12.15 0.96
CA LYS A 127 7.52 12.15 -0.37
C LYS A 127 7.21 10.92 -1.22
N ALA A 128 6.24 10.11 -0.83
CA ALA A 128 5.65 9.10 -1.71
C ALA A 128 4.60 9.76 -2.63
N ILE A 129 4.33 9.15 -3.80
CA ILE A 129 3.23 9.54 -4.68
C ILE A 129 2.07 8.61 -4.38
N LEU A 130 0.94 9.18 -3.96
CA LEU A 130 -0.21 8.43 -3.47
C LEU A 130 -1.41 8.56 -4.40
N ALA A 131 -2.22 7.51 -4.45
CA ALA A 131 -3.59 7.53 -4.93
C ALA A 131 -4.47 6.65 -4.04
N ASN A 132 -5.79 6.84 -4.07
CA ASN A 132 -6.71 6.10 -3.20
C ASN A 132 -7.76 5.38 -4.04
N ILE A 133 -7.89 4.09 -3.83
CA ILE A 133 -9.00 3.27 -4.33
C ILE A 133 -10.14 3.36 -3.31
N THR A 134 -11.36 3.54 -3.81
CA THR A 134 -12.57 3.31 -3.03
C THR A 134 -12.99 1.86 -3.20
N ASP A 135 -12.71 1.05 -2.18
CA ASP A 135 -13.06 -0.37 -2.16
C ASP A 135 -14.44 -0.56 -1.53
N PRO A 136 -15.37 -1.32 -2.17
CA PRO A 136 -16.73 -1.46 -1.66
C PRO A 136 -16.85 -2.30 -0.38
N TYR A 137 -15.81 -3.03 0.01
CA TYR A 137 -15.81 -3.93 1.17
C TYR A 137 -14.96 -3.42 2.33
N MET A 138 -13.82 -2.80 2.03
CA MET A 138 -12.82 -2.37 3.02
C MET A 138 -12.75 -0.83 3.16
N GLY A 139 -13.44 -0.10 2.30
CA GLY A 139 -13.44 1.36 2.28
C GLY A 139 -12.29 1.96 1.49
N ARG A 140 -11.09 2.08 2.06
CA ARG A 140 -9.94 2.70 1.39
C ARG A 140 -8.77 1.74 1.23
N ILE A 141 -8.20 1.72 0.00
CA ILE A 141 -6.89 1.13 -0.27
C ILE A 141 -5.99 2.25 -0.79
N GLU A 142 -4.82 2.43 -0.20
CA GLU A 142 -3.85 3.40 -0.65
C GLU A 142 -2.86 2.78 -1.63
N LEU A 143 -2.65 3.41 -2.78
CA LEU A 143 -1.57 3.10 -3.70
C LEU A 143 -0.41 4.04 -3.38
N ALA A 144 0.79 3.51 -3.16
CA ALA A 144 1.97 4.27 -2.81
C ALA A 144 3.15 3.91 -3.74
N GLU A 145 3.56 4.85 -4.59
CA GLU A 145 4.85 4.79 -5.26
C GLU A 145 5.91 5.35 -4.31
N LEU A 146 6.86 4.50 -3.94
CA LEU A 146 7.92 4.85 -3.00
C LEU A 146 9.11 5.43 -3.78
N THR A 147 9.10 6.74 -4.01
CA THR A 147 10.21 7.42 -4.67
C THR A 147 11.52 7.22 -3.88
N PRO A 148 12.70 7.37 -4.51
CA PRO A 148 13.99 7.29 -3.79
C PRO A 148 14.09 8.25 -2.60
N GLU A 149 13.44 9.42 -2.69
CA GLU A 149 13.41 10.46 -1.66
C GLU A 149 12.38 10.21 -0.56
N SER A 150 11.47 9.26 -0.76
CA SER A 150 10.41 8.97 0.21
C SER A 150 10.99 8.52 1.55
N MET A 151 10.30 8.89 2.62
CA MET A 151 10.69 8.47 3.97
C MET A 151 10.67 6.95 4.11
N HIS A 152 9.76 6.26 3.39
CA HIS A 152 9.71 4.81 3.33
C HIS A 152 10.97 4.22 2.71
N SER A 153 11.42 4.71 1.55
CA SER A 153 12.62 4.22 0.88
C SER A 153 13.86 4.39 1.75
N LYS A 154 13.99 5.52 2.44
CA LYS A 154 15.08 5.77 3.40
C LYS A 154 15.03 4.81 4.60
N ALA A 155 13.83 4.56 5.13
CA ALA A 155 13.64 3.60 6.22
C ALA A 155 13.98 2.17 5.79
N ILE A 156 13.57 1.75 4.58
CA ILE A 156 13.89 0.45 3.99
C ILE A 156 15.40 0.28 3.81
N GLN A 157 16.10 1.30 3.30
CA GLN A 157 17.56 1.28 3.11
C GLN A 157 18.32 1.23 4.43
N SER A 158 17.80 1.85 5.48
CA SER A 158 18.42 1.89 6.81
C SER A 158 18.08 0.67 7.69
N TRP A 159 17.32 -0.29 7.18
CA TRP A 159 16.99 -1.52 7.91
C TRP A 159 18.21 -2.41 8.04
N LYS A 160 18.56 -2.77 9.29
CA LYS A 160 19.69 -3.66 9.64
C LYS A 160 19.19 -5.04 10.03
#